data_37d2ba4a6c548d9ed41cd40d1721432b
#
_entry.id   37d2ba4a6c548d9ed41cd40d1721432b
#
_cell.length_a   1.000
_cell.length_b   1.000
_cell.length_c   1.000
_cell.angle_alpha   90.00
_cell.angle_beta   90.00
_cell.angle_gamma   90.00
#
_symmetry.space_group_name_H-M   'P 1'
#
loop_
_entity.id
_entity.type
_entity.pdbx_description
1 polymer ?
#
loop_
_entity_poly.entity_id
_entity_poly.type
_entity_poly.pdbx_seq_one_letter_code
_entity_poly.pdbx_strand_id
1 'polypeptide(L)'
;MKKMIAILIICLVITSNLALANGEHPKTLKQETDSKTFKTLKEKLIDPKTGMPKTLDPHHFKGKTKQAYQIAKDIPEVLAQVPCFCDCDVFGHDNLLDCFIDQHGAG
;
A
#
# COMPACT_ATOMS: atom_id res chain seq x y z
N MET A 1 22.38 -21.38 48.49
CA MET A 1 21.01 -21.63 48.04
C MET A 1 20.22 -20.36 47.73
N LYS A 2 20.23 -19.34 48.58
CA LYS A 2 19.50 -18.09 48.31
C LYS A 2 19.94 -17.33 47.03
N LYS A 3 21.25 -17.36 46.71
CA LYS A 3 21.81 -16.72 45.50
C LYS A 3 21.45 -17.45 44.21
N MET A 4 21.30 -18.77 44.26
CA MET A 4 20.90 -19.57 43.11
C MET A 4 19.40 -19.36 42.74
N ILE A 5 18.56 -19.20 43.72
CA ILE A 5 17.11 -18.96 43.54
C ILE A 5 16.88 -17.58 42.91
N ALA A 6 17.67 -16.57 43.30
CA ALA A 6 17.57 -15.22 42.74
C ALA A 6 17.93 -15.19 41.24
N ILE A 7 18.94 -15.94 40.82
CA ILE A 7 19.36 -16.05 39.41
C ILE A 7 18.29 -16.75 38.58
N LEU A 8 17.65 -17.81 39.10
CA LEU A 8 16.57 -18.52 38.43
C LEU A 8 15.34 -17.64 38.22
N ILE A 9 14.98 -16.80 39.18
CA ILE A 9 13.85 -15.87 39.07
C ILE A 9 14.14 -14.77 38.05
N ILE A 10 15.37 -14.26 37.96
CA ILE A 10 15.78 -13.26 36.97
C ILE A 10 15.74 -13.85 35.56
N CYS A 11 16.17 -15.08 35.36
CA CYS A 11 16.07 -15.76 34.05
C CYS A 11 14.62 -15.99 33.63
N LEU A 12 13.69 -16.28 34.56
CA LEU A 12 12.28 -16.50 34.24
C LEU A 12 11.56 -15.21 33.81
N VAL A 13 11.98 -14.06 34.34
CA VAL A 13 11.39 -12.75 34.00
C VAL A 13 11.86 -12.25 32.64
N ILE A 14 13.07 -12.63 32.18
CA ILE A 14 13.63 -12.20 30.89
C ILE A 14 12.99 -12.95 29.71
N THR A 15 12.46 -14.14 29.90
CA THR A 15 11.88 -14.97 28.81
C THR A 15 10.42 -14.60 28.46
N SER A 16 9.77 -13.75 29.22
CA SER A 16 8.37 -13.38 28.98
C SER A 16 8.19 -12.13 28.10
N ASN A 17 9.24 -11.52 27.60
CA ASN A 17 9.16 -10.35 26.71
C ASN A 17 9.52 -10.65 25.24
N LEU A 18 9.39 -11.90 24.79
CA LEU A 18 9.34 -12.18 23.36
C LEU A 18 7.91 -11.94 22.87
N ALA A 19 7.49 -10.68 22.90
CA ALA A 19 6.34 -10.25 22.14
C ALA A 19 6.67 -10.52 20.66
N LEU A 20 5.94 -11.45 20.06
CA LEU A 20 5.90 -11.57 18.60
C LEU A 20 5.52 -10.18 18.06
N ALA A 21 6.51 -9.48 17.54
CA ALA A 21 6.28 -8.33 16.68
C ALA A 21 5.65 -8.91 15.41
N ASN A 22 4.32 -9.01 15.39
CA ASN A 22 3.58 -9.07 14.15
C ASN A 22 4.03 -7.86 13.34
N GLY A 23 4.54 -8.12 12.13
CA GLY A 23 5.11 -7.10 11.27
C GLY A 23 4.07 -6.11 10.72
N GLU A 24 3.32 -5.47 11.60
CA GLU A 24 2.63 -4.24 11.27
C GLU A 24 3.66 -3.12 11.28
N HIS A 25 4.07 -2.73 10.09
CA HIS A 25 4.80 -1.49 9.89
C HIS A 25 4.01 -0.35 10.55
N PRO A 26 4.59 0.40 11.51
CA PRO A 26 3.87 1.53 12.11
C PRO A 26 3.57 2.54 11.00
N LYS A 27 2.30 2.62 10.61
CA LYS A 27 1.81 3.66 9.68
C LYS A 27 2.08 5.01 10.34
N THR A 28 2.93 5.81 9.73
CA THR A 28 3.16 7.18 10.19
C THR A 28 1.91 8.03 9.93
N LEU A 29 1.68 9.06 10.74
CA LEU A 29 0.57 10.01 10.54
C LEU A 29 0.50 10.56 9.12
N LYS A 30 1.65 10.75 8.47
CA LYS A 30 1.74 11.19 7.07
C LYS A 30 1.15 10.15 6.12
N GLN A 31 1.48 8.87 6.29
CA GLN A 31 0.96 7.78 5.44
C GLN A 31 -0.56 7.62 5.59
N GLU A 32 -1.10 7.80 6.78
CA GLU A 32 -2.56 7.74 6.99
C GLU A 32 -3.28 8.91 6.31
N THR A 33 -2.70 10.11 6.33
CA THR A 33 -3.25 11.27 5.64
C THR A 33 -3.21 11.08 4.13
N ASP A 34 -2.09 10.59 3.59
CA ASP A 34 -1.91 10.31 2.16
C ASP A 34 -2.92 9.26 1.68
N SER A 35 -3.13 8.20 2.45
CA SER A 35 -4.12 7.15 2.15
C SER A 35 -5.55 7.68 2.11
N LYS A 36 -5.96 8.55 3.06
CA LYS A 36 -7.28 9.17 3.06
C LYS A 36 -7.47 10.09 1.86
N THR A 37 -6.46 10.87 1.54
CA THR A 37 -6.46 11.80 0.39
C THR A 37 -6.61 11.01 -0.91
N PHE A 38 -5.86 9.92 -1.07
CA PHE A 38 -5.94 9.06 -2.24
C PHE A 38 -7.33 8.41 -2.40
N LYS A 39 -7.91 7.87 -1.34
CA LYS A 39 -9.26 7.30 -1.38
C LYS A 39 -10.31 8.31 -1.81
N THR A 40 -10.24 9.53 -1.30
CA THR A 40 -11.14 10.62 -1.71
C THR A 40 -10.95 11.00 -3.18
N LEU A 41 -9.71 11.02 -3.67
CA LEU A 41 -9.41 11.26 -5.09
C LEU A 41 -9.97 10.15 -5.96
N LYS A 42 -9.75 8.90 -5.59
CA LYS A 42 -10.24 7.71 -6.30
C LYS A 42 -11.77 7.75 -6.46
N GLU A 43 -12.51 8.06 -5.39
CA GLU A 43 -13.97 8.18 -5.43
C GLU A 43 -14.46 9.25 -6.40
N LYS A 44 -13.76 10.39 -6.47
CA LYS A 44 -14.10 11.49 -7.38
C LYS A 44 -13.82 11.16 -8.86
N LEU A 45 -12.92 10.22 -9.12
CA LEU A 45 -12.50 9.86 -10.46
C LEU A 45 -13.23 8.65 -11.04
N ILE A 46 -14.26 8.13 -10.37
CA ILE A 46 -15.03 7.00 -10.91
C ILE A 46 -15.68 7.38 -12.23
N ASP A 47 -15.42 6.57 -13.25
CA ASP A 47 -16.10 6.69 -14.54
C ASP A 47 -17.50 6.07 -14.42
N PRO A 48 -18.57 6.83 -14.69
CA PRO A 48 -19.94 6.33 -14.56
C PRO A 48 -20.28 5.19 -15.56
N LYS A 49 -19.51 5.04 -16.64
CA LYS A 49 -19.73 4.01 -17.64
C LYS A 49 -19.14 2.65 -17.22
N THR A 50 -17.98 2.66 -16.60
CA THR A 50 -17.25 1.46 -16.20
C THR A 50 -17.37 1.14 -14.72
N GLY A 51 -17.74 2.12 -13.89
CA GLY A 51 -17.72 2.01 -12.44
C GLY A 51 -16.30 1.96 -11.84
N MET A 52 -15.27 2.20 -12.65
CA MET A 52 -13.87 2.13 -12.25
C MET A 52 -13.22 3.51 -12.20
N PRO A 53 -12.14 3.68 -11.42
CA PRO A 53 -11.39 4.92 -11.39
C PRO A 53 -10.74 5.21 -12.74
N LYS A 54 -10.78 6.45 -13.19
CA LYS A 54 -10.05 6.91 -14.37
C LYS A 54 -8.56 6.99 -14.08
N THR A 55 -7.75 6.45 -14.97
CA THR A 55 -6.29 6.60 -14.95
C THR A 55 -5.87 7.97 -15.44
N LEU A 56 -4.63 8.39 -15.11
CA LEU A 56 -4.05 9.58 -15.72
C LEU A 56 -3.90 9.41 -17.24
N ASP A 57 -3.99 10.53 -17.96
CA ASP A 57 -3.87 10.49 -19.41
C ASP A 57 -2.45 10.09 -19.85
N PRO A 58 -2.29 9.07 -20.72
CA PRO A 58 -1.00 8.64 -21.24
C PRO A 58 -0.19 9.74 -21.91
N HIS A 59 -0.84 10.80 -22.40
CA HIS A 59 -0.16 11.95 -23.05
C HIS A 59 0.72 12.76 -22.11
N HIS A 60 0.53 12.65 -20.79
CA HIS A 60 1.41 13.27 -19.81
C HIS A 60 2.79 12.61 -19.72
N PHE A 61 2.95 11.43 -20.30
CA PHE A 61 4.16 10.61 -20.20
C PHE A 61 4.81 10.34 -21.55
N LYS A 62 6.03 9.80 -21.53
CA LYS A 62 6.82 9.43 -22.72
C LYS A 62 7.31 7.98 -22.62
N GLY A 63 7.71 7.40 -23.75
CA GLY A 63 8.36 6.10 -23.82
C GLY A 63 7.51 4.98 -23.21
N LYS A 64 8.14 4.09 -22.45
CA LYS A 64 7.50 2.94 -21.81
C LYS A 64 6.45 3.33 -20.77
N THR A 65 6.65 4.42 -20.07
CA THR A 65 5.68 4.94 -19.10
C THR A 65 4.36 5.30 -19.78
N LYS A 66 4.42 6.01 -20.93
CA LYS A 66 3.24 6.30 -21.73
C LYS A 66 2.50 5.02 -22.16
N GLN A 67 3.24 3.99 -22.59
CA GLN A 67 2.65 2.71 -22.99
C GLN A 67 1.95 2.03 -21.80
N ALA A 68 2.57 2.05 -20.62
CA ALA A 68 1.98 1.48 -19.41
C ALA A 68 0.66 2.16 -19.01
N TYR A 69 0.60 3.49 -19.03
CA TYR A 69 -0.63 4.23 -18.78
C TYR A 69 -1.68 4.02 -19.87
N GLN A 70 -1.27 3.83 -21.13
CA GLN A 70 -2.20 3.48 -22.20
C GLN A 70 -2.83 2.10 -21.96
N ILE A 71 -2.03 1.10 -21.61
CA ILE A 71 -2.53 -0.24 -21.28
C ILE A 71 -3.50 -0.18 -20.09
N ALA A 72 -3.16 0.57 -19.04
CA ALA A 72 -4.03 0.72 -17.88
C ALA A 72 -5.37 1.37 -18.24
N LYS A 73 -5.39 2.28 -19.21
CA LYS A 73 -6.60 2.89 -19.74
C LYS A 73 -7.43 1.95 -20.59
N ASP A 74 -6.77 1.03 -21.34
CA ASP A 74 -7.43 0.14 -22.28
C ASP A 74 -8.04 -1.11 -21.62
N ILE A 75 -7.41 -1.60 -20.52
CA ILE A 75 -7.84 -2.82 -19.82
C ILE A 75 -7.92 -2.62 -18.28
N PRO A 76 -8.64 -1.59 -17.80
CA PRO A 76 -8.70 -1.28 -16.37
C PRO A 76 -9.28 -2.44 -15.55
N GLU A 77 -10.20 -3.22 -16.10
CA GLU A 77 -10.83 -4.36 -15.44
C GLU A 77 -9.80 -5.44 -15.06
N VAL A 78 -8.81 -5.66 -15.90
CA VAL A 78 -7.74 -6.64 -15.64
C VAL A 78 -6.84 -6.14 -14.53
N LEU A 79 -6.43 -4.86 -14.58
CA LEU A 79 -5.55 -4.28 -13.57
C LEU A 79 -6.22 -4.20 -12.20
N ALA A 80 -7.54 -3.99 -12.16
CA ALA A 80 -8.30 -3.97 -10.91
C ALA A 80 -8.35 -5.34 -10.20
N GLN A 81 -8.09 -6.44 -10.91
CA GLN A 81 -8.04 -7.79 -10.33
C GLN A 81 -6.64 -8.20 -9.86
N VAL A 82 -5.61 -7.43 -10.19
CA VAL A 82 -4.23 -7.71 -9.80
C VAL A 82 -3.91 -6.95 -8.52
N PRO A 83 -3.51 -7.65 -7.43
CA PRO A 83 -3.09 -6.99 -6.21
C PRO A 83 -1.87 -6.09 -6.45
N CYS A 84 -1.76 -5.00 -5.69
CA CYS A 84 -0.56 -4.17 -5.69
C CYS A 84 0.50 -4.82 -4.78
N PHE A 85 1.69 -5.15 -5.35
CA PHE A 85 2.80 -5.76 -4.63
C PHE A 85 3.96 -4.79 -4.33
N CYS A 86 3.74 -3.48 -4.50
CA CYS A 86 4.78 -2.45 -4.36
C CYS A 86 4.77 -1.78 -2.97
N ASP A 87 4.18 -2.39 -1.94
CA ASP A 87 3.95 -1.78 -0.62
C ASP A 87 3.15 -0.44 -0.69
N CYS A 88 2.41 -0.23 -1.79
CA CYS A 88 1.61 0.98 -1.99
C CYS A 88 0.27 0.95 -1.21
N ASP A 89 -0.01 -0.10 -0.48
CA ASP A 89 -1.13 -0.20 0.47
C ASP A 89 -1.06 0.88 1.55
N VAL A 90 0.15 1.30 1.95
CA VAL A 90 0.38 2.44 2.85
C VAL A 90 -0.18 3.76 2.30
N PHE A 91 -0.27 3.90 0.98
CA PHE A 91 -0.86 5.04 0.29
C PHE A 91 -2.35 4.84 -0.04
N GLY A 92 -2.91 3.68 0.29
CA GLY A 92 -4.31 3.35 0.07
C GLY A 92 -4.60 2.70 -1.28
N HIS A 93 -3.60 2.15 -1.96
CA HIS A 93 -3.76 1.36 -3.17
C HIS A 93 -4.21 -0.05 -2.83
N ASP A 94 -5.33 -0.49 -3.40
CA ASP A 94 -5.88 -1.82 -3.20
C ASP A 94 -5.44 -2.80 -4.31
N ASN A 95 -5.17 -2.27 -5.51
CA ASN A 95 -4.87 -3.07 -6.69
C ASN A 95 -3.93 -2.31 -7.65
N LEU A 96 -3.52 -2.99 -8.71
CA LEU A 96 -2.57 -2.44 -9.69
C LEU A 96 -3.14 -1.24 -10.46
N LEU A 97 -4.45 -1.17 -10.70
CA LEU A 97 -5.07 -0.02 -11.37
C LEU A 97 -4.84 1.28 -10.59
N ASP A 98 -4.84 1.20 -9.27
CA ASP A 98 -4.66 2.36 -8.38
C ASP A 98 -3.32 3.08 -8.59
N CYS A 99 -2.26 2.35 -9.02
CA CYS A 99 -0.96 2.93 -9.37
C CYS A 99 -1.03 3.89 -10.58
N PHE A 100 -2.06 3.79 -11.40
CA PHE A 100 -2.23 4.58 -12.62
C PHE A 100 -3.26 5.71 -12.47
N ILE A 101 -3.91 5.84 -11.31
CA ILE A 101 -4.77 6.98 -10.98
C ILE A 101 -3.93 8.24 -10.72
N ASP A 102 -2.73 8.04 -10.21
CA ASP A 102 -1.72 9.06 -9.94
C ASP A 102 -0.39 8.74 -10.64
N GLN A 103 0.72 9.34 -10.18
CA GLN A 103 2.03 9.16 -10.80
C GLN A 103 2.84 7.97 -10.26
N HIS A 104 2.31 7.17 -9.35
CA HIS A 104 3.05 6.03 -8.77
C HIS A 104 3.45 4.99 -9.84
N GLY A 105 2.63 4.80 -10.86
CA GLY A 105 2.96 3.92 -11.99
C GLY A 105 4.07 4.45 -12.91
N ALA A 106 4.55 5.67 -12.69
CA ALA A 106 5.63 6.26 -13.51
C ALA A 106 7.03 5.98 -12.93
N GLY A 107 7.14 5.48 -11.69
CA GLY A 107 8.39 5.18 -10.99
C GLY A 107 8.93 6.32 -10.18
#